data_14f8168700e6b7d820ff6fd868c701fc
#
_entry.id   14f8168700e6b7d820ff6fd868c701fc
#
_cell.length_a   1.000
_cell.length_b   1.000
_cell.length_c   1.000
_cell.angle_alpha   90.00
_cell.angle_beta   90.00
_cell.angle_gamma   90.00
#
_symmetry.space_group_name_H-M   'P 1'
#
loop_
_entity.id
_entity.type
_entity.pdbx_description
1 polymer ?
#
loop_
_entity_poly.entity_id
_entity_poly.type
_entity_poly.pdbx_seq_one_letter_code
_entity_poly.pdbx_strand_id
1 'polypeptide(L)'
;MDTNRLGTMPEPKLSKESEHNLVFKPITLDSLSEIEPFLHRQCYRTCDFSIGGIYMWVDYFGYEYCISQDTLFIKGGEEDNLQNTAFAVPVGKLNLQESLPLLKEYCCRHNVPFILSAVPEPAALEIQQLYGCPITELPDWGDYLYNAVDLATLVGHRFNKKRNRVNKFKSTYPDYRYEMITSQNLPEITAFFETYKQE
;
A
#
# COMPACT_ATOMS: atom_id res chain seq x y z
N MET A 1 -17.01 38.87 -4.33
CA MET A 1 -17.86 37.93 -3.54
C MET A 1 -18.50 37.00 -4.55
N ASP A 2 -17.84 35.91 -4.89
CA ASP A 2 -18.44 34.85 -5.71
C ASP A 2 -18.10 33.53 -5.08
N THR A 3 -19.13 32.92 -4.55
CA THR A 3 -19.12 31.59 -3.93
C THR A 3 -18.89 30.56 -5.02
N ASN A 4 -17.72 29.95 -4.99
CA ASN A 4 -17.32 28.89 -5.89
C ASN A 4 -18.26 27.67 -5.73
N ARG A 5 -19.05 27.41 -6.76
CA ARG A 5 -19.88 26.21 -6.88
C ARG A 5 -18.99 25.01 -7.06
N LEU A 6 -18.93 24.16 -6.05
CA LEU A 6 -18.52 22.76 -6.17
C LEU A 6 -19.38 22.11 -7.25
N GLY A 7 -18.74 21.67 -8.34
CA GLY A 7 -19.41 20.93 -9.39
C GLY A 7 -19.98 19.63 -8.82
N THR A 8 -21.29 19.55 -8.72
CA THR A 8 -22.00 18.32 -8.38
C THR A 8 -21.80 17.31 -9.51
N MET A 9 -21.12 16.21 -9.20
CA MET A 9 -21.06 15.04 -10.09
C MET A 9 -22.50 14.54 -10.32
N PRO A 10 -22.87 14.09 -11.54
CA PRO A 10 -24.20 13.54 -11.81
C PRO A 10 -24.49 12.37 -10.87
N GLU A 11 -25.68 12.38 -10.26
CA GLU A 11 -26.16 11.26 -9.45
C GLU A 11 -26.22 9.99 -10.30
N PRO A 12 -25.67 8.88 -9.82
CA PRO A 12 -25.81 7.61 -10.51
C PRO A 12 -27.29 7.18 -10.47
N LYS A 13 -27.88 6.89 -11.64
CA LYS A 13 -29.16 6.20 -11.72
C LYS A 13 -29.02 4.84 -11.04
N LEU A 14 -29.66 4.65 -9.90
CA LEU A 14 -29.80 3.34 -9.24
C LEU A 14 -30.51 2.39 -10.23
N SER A 15 -29.73 1.55 -10.87
CA SER A 15 -30.22 0.45 -11.68
C SER A 15 -30.07 -0.83 -10.87
N LYS A 16 -31.21 -1.49 -10.59
CA LYS A 16 -31.40 -2.88 -10.13
C LYS A 16 -30.33 -3.41 -9.16
N GLU A 17 -30.75 -3.91 -8.01
CA GLU A 17 -29.97 -4.65 -7.01
C GLU A 17 -28.82 -5.41 -7.68
N SER A 18 -27.65 -4.79 -7.70
CA SER A 18 -26.48 -5.37 -8.34
C SER A 18 -25.91 -6.39 -7.38
N GLU A 19 -25.70 -7.62 -7.90
CA GLU A 19 -25.02 -8.75 -7.24
C GLU A 19 -23.55 -8.45 -6.83
N HIS A 20 -23.14 -7.20 -6.81
CA HIS A 20 -21.75 -6.79 -6.62
C HIS A 20 -21.52 -6.05 -5.29
N ASN A 21 -22.02 -6.64 -4.21
CA ASN A 21 -21.74 -6.11 -2.88
C ASN A 21 -20.30 -6.44 -2.48
N LEU A 22 -19.44 -5.41 -2.30
CA LEU A 22 -18.12 -5.60 -1.74
C LEU A 22 -18.25 -5.92 -0.25
N VAL A 23 -17.80 -7.11 0.15
CA VAL A 23 -17.75 -7.57 1.54
C VAL A 23 -16.31 -7.65 1.97
N PHE A 24 -15.88 -6.72 2.82
CA PHE A 24 -14.52 -6.66 3.33
C PHE A 24 -14.34 -7.56 4.54
N LYS A 25 -13.19 -8.23 4.63
CA LYS A 25 -12.75 -9.04 5.77
C LYS A 25 -11.34 -8.63 6.20
N PRO A 26 -10.98 -8.77 7.48
CA PRO A 26 -9.64 -8.40 7.96
C PRO A 26 -8.54 -9.14 7.21
N ILE A 27 -7.41 -8.45 6.98
CA ILE A 27 -6.20 -9.08 6.48
C ILE A 27 -5.51 -9.79 7.64
N THR A 28 -5.27 -11.08 7.48
CA THR A 28 -4.56 -11.94 8.44
C THR A 28 -3.40 -12.64 7.75
N LEU A 29 -2.51 -13.27 8.50
CA LEU A 29 -1.40 -14.02 7.93
C LEU A 29 -1.88 -15.10 6.94
N ASP A 30 -2.98 -15.80 7.27
CA ASP A 30 -3.56 -16.85 6.42
C ASP A 30 -4.14 -16.29 5.10
N SER A 31 -4.62 -15.05 5.11
CA SER A 31 -5.21 -14.43 3.92
C SER A 31 -4.17 -13.89 2.92
N LEU A 32 -2.90 -13.80 3.30
CA LEU A 32 -1.87 -13.26 2.42
C LEU A 32 -1.71 -14.06 1.13
N SER A 33 -1.87 -15.38 1.20
CA SER A 33 -1.81 -16.24 0.00
C SER A 33 -2.94 -15.99 -1.00
N GLU A 34 -4.09 -15.45 -0.55
CA GLU A 34 -5.20 -15.04 -1.43
C GLU A 34 -4.90 -13.69 -2.10
N ILE A 35 -4.19 -12.79 -1.40
CA ILE A 35 -3.89 -11.41 -1.83
C ILE A 35 -2.70 -11.35 -2.78
N GLU A 36 -1.64 -12.10 -2.48
CA GLU A 36 -0.36 -12.06 -3.18
C GLU A 36 -0.46 -12.17 -4.72
N PRO A 37 -1.29 -13.06 -5.30
CA PRO A 37 -1.40 -13.18 -6.76
C PRO A 37 -1.86 -11.91 -7.46
N PHE A 38 -2.64 -11.06 -6.79
CA PHE A 38 -3.08 -9.78 -7.34
C PHE A 38 -1.96 -8.76 -7.35
N LEU A 39 -1.15 -8.71 -6.29
CA LEU A 39 -0.03 -7.78 -6.19
C LEU A 39 1.05 -8.03 -7.25
N HIS A 40 1.18 -9.26 -7.72
CA HIS A 40 2.07 -9.60 -8.84
C HIS A 40 1.55 -9.16 -10.22
N ARG A 41 0.27 -8.82 -10.35
CA ARG A 41 -0.34 -8.39 -11.63
C ARG A 41 -0.23 -6.89 -11.88
N GLN A 42 0.24 -6.12 -10.91
CA GLN A 42 0.37 -4.67 -11.01
C GLN A 42 1.84 -4.25 -11.24
N CYS A 43 2.06 -3.01 -11.66
CA CYS A 43 3.39 -2.46 -11.96
C CYS A 43 3.81 -1.31 -11.05
N TYR A 44 3.03 -1.00 -10.01
CA TYR A 44 3.36 0.03 -9.03
C TYR A 44 4.59 -0.37 -8.21
N ARG A 45 5.41 0.61 -7.84
CA ARG A 45 6.70 0.38 -7.14
C ARG A 45 6.70 0.88 -5.70
N THR A 46 5.55 1.23 -5.17
CA THR A 46 5.40 1.63 -3.78
C THR A 46 5.28 0.40 -2.89
N CYS A 47 5.71 0.51 -1.63
CA CYS A 47 5.68 -0.60 -0.67
C CYS A 47 4.24 -1.05 -0.35
N ASP A 48 3.25 -0.16 -0.53
CA ASP A 48 1.82 -0.44 -0.32
C ASP A 48 1.27 -1.55 -1.20
N PHE A 49 1.94 -1.84 -2.32
CA PHE A 49 1.59 -2.94 -3.23
C PHE A 49 2.52 -4.16 -3.07
N SER A 50 3.07 -4.34 -1.87
CA SER A 50 3.84 -5.54 -1.51
C SER A 50 3.22 -6.26 -0.32
N ILE A 51 3.34 -7.60 -0.28
CA ILE A 51 2.84 -8.40 0.85
C ILE A 51 3.47 -7.95 2.18
N GLY A 52 4.78 -7.68 2.18
CA GLY A 52 5.49 -7.23 3.37
C GLY A 52 4.99 -5.86 3.85
N GLY A 53 4.78 -4.91 2.94
CA GLY A 53 4.24 -3.58 3.26
C GLY A 53 2.84 -3.66 3.83
N ILE A 54 1.93 -4.36 3.15
CA ILE A 54 0.55 -4.53 3.62
C ILE A 54 0.53 -5.17 5.01
N TYR A 55 1.22 -6.30 5.21
CA TYR A 55 1.15 -7.04 6.48
C TYR A 55 1.81 -6.28 7.63
N MET A 56 2.90 -5.57 7.39
CA MET A 56 3.60 -4.79 8.42
C MET A 56 2.71 -3.68 9.01
N TRP A 57 1.83 -3.11 8.20
CA TRP A 57 0.98 -2.00 8.58
C TRP A 57 -0.48 -2.39 8.87
N VAL A 58 -0.82 -3.69 8.81
CA VAL A 58 -2.21 -4.17 8.93
C VAL A 58 -2.90 -3.70 10.21
N ASP A 59 -2.22 -3.79 11.34
CA ASP A 59 -2.80 -3.39 12.64
C ASP A 59 -2.90 -1.87 12.78
N TYR A 60 -1.94 -1.14 12.20
CA TYR A 60 -1.93 0.32 12.29
C TYR A 60 -3.06 0.96 11.49
N PHE A 61 -3.26 0.52 10.24
CA PHE A 61 -4.32 1.04 9.37
C PHE A 61 -5.63 0.27 9.47
N GLY A 62 -5.67 -0.85 10.17
CA GLY A 62 -6.85 -1.72 10.23
C GLY A 62 -7.24 -2.26 8.87
N TYR A 63 -6.27 -2.74 8.09
CA TYR A 63 -6.53 -3.17 6.71
C TYR A 63 -7.49 -4.34 6.62
N GLU A 64 -8.47 -4.16 5.74
CA GLU A 64 -9.41 -5.17 5.30
C GLU A 64 -9.36 -5.31 3.77
N TYR A 65 -9.71 -6.48 3.26
CA TYR A 65 -9.72 -6.74 1.83
C TYR A 65 -11.01 -7.40 1.36
N CYS A 66 -11.28 -7.24 0.08
CA CYS A 66 -12.33 -7.93 -0.66
C CYS A 66 -11.80 -8.34 -2.02
N ILE A 67 -12.09 -9.56 -2.46
CA ILE A 67 -11.84 -9.99 -3.83
C ILE A 67 -13.19 -10.13 -4.52
N SER A 68 -13.40 -9.37 -5.58
CA SER A 68 -14.61 -9.40 -6.39
C SER A 68 -14.25 -9.25 -7.87
N GLN A 69 -14.85 -10.04 -8.74
CA GLN A 69 -14.64 -9.99 -10.18
C GLN A 69 -13.14 -10.09 -10.58
N ASP A 70 -12.39 -10.99 -9.93
CA ASP A 70 -10.94 -11.17 -10.10
C ASP A 70 -10.15 -9.85 -9.88
N THR A 71 -10.60 -9.04 -8.92
CA THR A 71 -9.99 -7.76 -8.53
C THR A 71 -9.93 -7.66 -7.02
N LEU A 72 -8.77 -7.27 -6.50
CA LEU A 72 -8.50 -7.01 -5.10
C LEU A 72 -8.85 -5.57 -4.75
N PHE A 73 -9.62 -5.40 -3.70
CA PHE A 73 -9.94 -4.14 -3.05
C PHE A 73 -9.40 -4.16 -1.63
N ILE A 74 -8.67 -3.13 -1.24
CA ILE A 74 -8.15 -2.96 0.13
C ILE A 74 -8.70 -1.65 0.68
N LYS A 75 -9.17 -1.66 1.93
CA LYS A 75 -9.53 -0.46 2.69
C LYS A 75 -8.81 -0.45 4.02
N GLY A 76 -8.64 0.74 4.57
CA GLY A 76 -8.04 0.96 5.89
C GLY A 76 -8.26 2.39 6.34
N GLY A 77 -7.50 2.84 7.33
CA GLY A 77 -7.45 4.25 7.70
C GLY A 77 -6.71 5.08 6.65
N GLU A 78 -7.08 6.35 6.52
CA GLU A 78 -6.33 7.34 5.75
C GLU A 78 -5.01 7.70 6.45
N GLU A 79 -3.92 7.90 5.72
CA GLU A 79 -2.58 8.17 6.29
C GLU A 79 -2.56 9.39 7.21
N ASP A 80 -3.21 10.47 6.82
CA ASP A 80 -3.24 11.71 7.61
C ASP A 80 -4.34 11.72 8.67
N ASN A 81 -5.34 10.83 8.57
CA ASN A 81 -6.43 10.75 9.52
C ASN A 81 -7.04 9.33 9.60
N LEU A 82 -6.52 8.50 10.47
CA LEU A 82 -6.96 7.12 10.67
C LEU A 82 -8.46 6.94 11.01
N GLN A 83 -9.16 8.02 11.36
CA GLN A 83 -10.61 7.98 11.58
C GLN A 83 -11.42 7.93 10.27
N ASN A 84 -10.82 8.35 9.17
CA ASN A 84 -11.42 8.26 7.86
C ASN A 84 -11.14 6.88 7.25
N THR A 85 -12.16 6.30 6.61
CA THR A 85 -11.97 5.13 5.77
C THR A 85 -11.41 5.58 4.42
N ALA A 86 -10.31 4.96 4.01
CA ALA A 86 -9.69 5.15 2.70
C ALA A 86 -9.46 3.81 1.99
N PHE A 87 -9.27 3.86 0.68
CA PHE A 87 -9.09 2.68 -0.15
C PHE A 87 -7.80 2.79 -0.95
N ALA A 88 -7.07 1.69 -1.08
CA ALA A 88 -6.01 1.58 -2.05
C ALA A 88 -6.60 1.51 -3.48
N VAL A 89 -5.76 1.80 -4.48
CA VAL A 89 -6.11 1.59 -5.89
C VAL A 89 -6.41 0.10 -6.11
N PRO A 90 -7.60 -0.28 -6.65
CA PRO A 90 -7.91 -1.68 -6.91
C PRO A 90 -6.93 -2.33 -7.90
N VAL A 91 -6.62 -3.60 -7.65
CA VAL A 91 -5.64 -4.35 -8.45
C VAL A 91 -6.24 -5.66 -8.94
N GLY A 92 -6.27 -5.87 -10.24
CA GLY A 92 -6.78 -7.11 -10.80
C GLY A 92 -7.26 -6.99 -12.24
N LYS A 93 -8.37 -7.66 -12.53
CA LYS A 93 -8.94 -7.73 -13.87
C LYS A 93 -9.68 -6.45 -14.28
N LEU A 94 -10.40 -5.83 -13.32
CA LEU A 94 -11.15 -4.61 -13.59
C LEU A 94 -10.18 -3.43 -13.72
N ASN A 95 -10.41 -2.58 -14.74
CA ASN A 95 -9.73 -1.29 -14.85
C ASN A 95 -10.32 -0.26 -13.85
N LEU A 96 -9.74 0.95 -13.81
CA LEU A 96 -10.19 2.01 -12.89
C LEU A 96 -11.63 2.48 -13.16
N GLN A 97 -12.04 2.52 -14.44
CA GLN A 97 -13.40 2.93 -14.81
C GLN A 97 -14.46 1.91 -14.34
N GLU A 98 -14.09 0.65 -14.21
CA GLU A 98 -14.96 -0.44 -13.76
C GLU A 98 -14.94 -0.63 -12.24
N SER A 99 -13.76 -0.52 -11.62
CA SER A 99 -13.55 -0.82 -10.20
C SER A 99 -13.93 0.33 -9.27
N LEU A 100 -13.63 1.59 -9.63
CA LEU A 100 -13.92 2.75 -8.76
C LEU A 100 -15.42 2.99 -8.53
N PRO A 101 -16.32 2.78 -9.51
CA PRO A 101 -17.76 2.84 -9.24
C PRO A 101 -18.24 1.86 -8.18
N LEU A 102 -17.65 0.66 -8.07
CA LEU A 102 -17.98 -0.32 -7.02
C LEU A 102 -17.60 0.19 -5.63
N LEU A 103 -16.40 0.80 -5.49
CA LEU A 103 -16.00 1.45 -4.24
C LEU A 103 -16.89 2.64 -3.90
N LYS A 104 -17.24 3.46 -4.89
CA LYS A 104 -18.15 4.59 -4.68
C LYS A 104 -19.53 4.14 -4.20
N GLU A 105 -20.06 3.07 -4.78
CA GLU A 105 -21.32 2.46 -4.36
C GLU A 105 -21.22 1.93 -2.92
N TYR A 106 -20.12 1.25 -2.58
CA TYR A 106 -19.83 0.82 -1.21
C TYR A 106 -19.85 2.01 -0.24
N CYS A 107 -19.15 3.10 -0.57
CA CYS A 107 -19.11 4.31 0.26
C CYS A 107 -20.49 4.92 0.48
N CYS A 108 -21.31 5.01 -0.57
CA CYS A 108 -22.68 5.51 -0.47
C CYS A 108 -23.54 4.65 0.46
N ARG A 109 -23.44 3.31 0.36
CA ARG A 109 -24.20 2.38 1.21
C ARG A 109 -23.81 2.45 2.69
N HIS A 110 -22.53 2.64 2.96
CA HIS A 110 -21.97 2.66 4.32
C HIS A 110 -21.87 4.07 4.92
N ASN A 111 -22.27 5.09 4.16
CA ASN A 111 -22.21 6.50 4.55
C ASN A 111 -20.77 6.92 4.98
N VAL A 112 -19.77 6.49 4.22
CA VAL A 112 -18.36 6.87 4.39
C VAL A 112 -17.89 7.69 3.20
N PRO A 113 -16.91 8.61 3.37
CA PRO A 113 -16.36 9.38 2.27
C PRO A 113 -15.63 8.46 1.27
N PHE A 114 -15.67 8.83 -0.01
CA PHE A 114 -14.90 8.13 -1.04
C PHE A 114 -13.50 8.74 -1.13
N ILE A 115 -12.55 8.15 -0.45
CA ILE A 115 -11.15 8.59 -0.39
C ILE A 115 -10.27 7.46 -0.93
N LEU A 116 -9.40 7.77 -1.87
CA LEU A 116 -8.30 6.91 -2.28
C LEU A 116 -7.03 7.43 -1.63
N SER A 117 -6.25 6.56 -0.99
CA SER A 117 -5.03 6.91 -0.27
C SER A 117 -3.85 6.06 -0.75
N ALA A 118 -2.62 6.52 -0.52
CA ALA A 118 -1.39 5.90 -1.02
C ALA A 118 -1.43 5.61 -2.54
N VAL A 119 -2.05 6.53 -3.31
CA VAL A 119 -2.27 6.36 -4.75
C VAL A 119 -0.98 6.62 -5.51
N PRO A 120 -0.44 5.64 -6.27
CA PRO A 120 0.72 5.87 -7.11
C PRO A 120 0.45 6.96 -8.16
N GLU A 121 1.45 7.82 -8.43
CA GLU A 121 1.30 8.97 -9.33
C GLU A 121 0.67 8.62 -10.70
N PRO A 122 1.05 7.54 -11.41
CA PRO A 122 0.40 7.20 -12.68
C PRO A 122 -1.09 6.94 -12.54
N ALA A 123 -1.52 6.27 -11.47
CA ALA A 123 -2.93 6.02 -11.20
C ALA A 123 -3.67 7.31 -10.79
N ALA A 124 -3.02 8.16 -9.98
CA ALA A 124 -3.60 9.44 -9.57
C ALA A 124 -3.90 10.34 -10.78
N LEU A 125 -2.98 10.43 -11.74
CA LEU A 125 -3.17 11.20 -12.96
C LEU A 125 -4.30 10.63 -13.85
N GLU A 126 -4.39 9.31 -13.99
CA GLU A 126 -5.48 8.66 -14.71
C GLU A 126 -6.83 8.93 -14.04
N ILE A 127 -6.92 8.78 -12.71
CA ILE A 127 -8.14 9.03 -11.95
C ILE A 127 -8.56 10.50 -12.07
N GLN A 128 -7.60 11.43 -12.02
CA GLN A 128 -7.87 12.85 -12.20
C GLN A 128 -8.44 13.15 -13.60
N GLN A 129 -7.90 12.54 -14.65
CA GLN A 129 -8.43 12.69 -16.00
C GLN A 129 -9.85 12.13 -16.15
N LEU A 130 -10.15 11.01 -15.48
CA LEU A 130 -11.46 10.36 -15.55
C LEU A 130 -12.54 11.08 -14.75
N TYR A 131 -12.19 11.62 -13.58
CA TYR A 131 -13.18 12.08 -12.60
C TYR A 131 -13.02 13.55 -12.19
N GLY A 132 -11.94 14.24 -12.60
CA GLY A 132 -11.70 15.63 -12.24
C GLY A 132 -11.53 15.86 -10.73
N CYS A 133 -11.11 14.83 -9.98
CA CYS A 133 -10.96 14.92 -8.53
C CYS A 133 -9.70 15.71 -8.13
N PRO A 134 -9.66 16.33 -6.94
CA PRO A 134 -8.45 16.93 -6.41
C PRO A 134 -7.42 15.84 -6.04
N ILE A 135 -6.14 16.16 -6.21
CA ILE A 135 -5.02 15.33 -5.73
C ILE A 135 -4.30 16.14 -4.65
N THR A 136 -4.02 15.46 -3.52
CA THR A 136 -3.16 15.98 -2.46
C THR A 136 -1.89 15.14 -2.40
N GLU A 137 -0.74 15.77 -2.53
CA GLU A 137 0.55 15.09 -2.35
C GLU A 137 0.85 14.90 -0.86
N LEU A 138 1.37 13.72 -0.51
CA LEU A 138 1.81 13.34 0.83
C LEU A 138 3.33 13.07 0.82
N PRO A 139 4.18 14.12 0.83
CA PRO A 139 5.63 13.97 0.65
C PRO A 139 6.30 13.09 1.70
N ASP A 140 5.79 13.08 2.92
CA ASP A 140 6.33 12.30 4.04
C ASP A 140 6.07 10.79 3.91
N TRP A 141 5.14 10.40 3.02
CA TRP A 141 4.79 9.01 2.72
C TRP A 141 5.45 8.48 1.43
N GLY A 142 6.36 9.24 0.86
CA GLY A 142 7.06 8.84 -0.36
C GLY A 142 8.12 7.76 -0.12
N ASP A 143 8.10 6.72 -0.93
CA ASP A 143 9.11 5.66 -0.91
C ASP A 143 10.45 6.09 -1.50
N TYR A 144 11.56 5.64 -0.90
CA TYR A 144 12.89 5.81 -1.46
C TYR A 144 13.18 4.73 -2.49
N LEU A 145 13.22 5.09 -3.76
CA LEU A 145 13.55 4.18 -4.84
C LEU A 145 15.05 4.27 -5.20
N TYR A 146 15.76 3.15 -5.11
CA TYR A 146 17.17 3.05 -5.46
C TYR A 146 17.39 2.02 -6.57
N ASN A 147 18.38 2.29 -7.43
CA ASN A 147 18.88 1.27 -8.34
C ASN A 147 19.62 0.18 -7.55
N ALA A 148 19.26 -1.09 -7.79
CA ALA A 148 19.85 -2.22 -7.05
C ALA A 148 21.37 -2.33 -7.24
N VAL A 149 21.89 -2.06 -8.45
CA VAL A 149 23.34 -2.08 -8.72
C VAL A 149 24.06 -0.98 -7.94
N ASP A 150 23.48 0.21 -7.85
CA ASP A 150 24.04 1.31 -7.08
C ASP A 150 24.15 0.95 -5.58
N LEU A 151 23.11 0.30 -5.02
CA LEU A 151 23.14 -0.13 -3.62
C LEU A 151 24.11 -1.29 -3.38
N ALA A 152 24.20 -2.24 -4.30
CA ALA A 152 25.11 -3.38 -4.19
C ALA A 152 26.58 -2.95 -4.26
N THR A 153 26.91 -2.01 -5.14
CA THR A 153 28.29 -1.57 -5.37
C THR A 153 28.69 -0.36 -4.54
N LEU A 154 27.73 0.49 -4.17
CA LEU A 154 27.95 1.77 -3.51
C LEU A 154 28.96 2.67 -4.21
N VAL A 155 29.08 2.59 -5.54
CA VAL A 155 30.02 3.38 -6.34
C VAL A 155 29.59 4.85 -6.40
N GLY A 156 30.58 5.76 -6.38
CA GLY A 156 30.35 7.19 -6.51
C GLY A 156 30.33 7.97 -5.19
N HIS A 157 30.47 9.28 -5.31
CA HIS A 157 30.61 10.19 -4.17
C HIS A 157 29.36 10.22 -3.28
N ARG A 158 28.16 10.13 -3.87
CA ARG A 158 26.87 10.12 -3.15
C ARG A 158 26.74 9.00 -2.12
N PHE A 159 27.48 7.90 -2.29
CA PHE A 159 27.44 6.75 -1.40
C PHE A 159 28.60 6.72 -0.38
N ASN A 160 29.49 7.73 -0.31
CA ASN A 160 30.63 7.73 0.60
C ASN A 160 30.22 7.46 2.07
N LYS A 161 29.16 8.13 2.56
CA LYS A 161 28.69 7.93 3.92
C LYS A 161 28.19 6.49 4.17
N LYS A 162 27.52 5.89 3.19
CA LYS A 162 27.02 4.50 3.28
C LYS A 162 28.22 3.52 3.28
N ARG A 163 29.17 3.67 2.34
CA ARG A 163 30.41 2.86 2.31
C ARG A 163 31.18 2.93 3.61
N ASN A 164 31.36 4.12 4.15
CA ASN A 164 32.07 4.30 5.42
C ASN A 164 31.39 3.56 6.57
N ARG A 165 30.07 3.57 6.64
CA ARG A 165 29.30 2.79 7.64
C ARG A 165 29.49 1.29 7.46
N VAL A 166 29.40 0.79 6.21
CA VAL A 166 29.65 -0.63 5.90
C VAL A 166 31.06 -1.02 6.26
N ASN A 167 32.07 -0.22 5.91
CA ASN A 167 33.47 -0.49 6.23
C ASN A 167 33.72 -0.48 7.75
N LYS A 168 33.11 0.48 8.47
CA LYS A 168 33.20 0.52 9.92
C LYS A 168 32.58 -0.73 10.55
N PHE A 169 31.41 -1.16 10.07
CA PHE A 169 30.79 -2.39 10.54
C PHE A 169 31.70 -3.60 10.33
N LYS A 170 32.23 -3.78 9.11
CA LYS A 170 33.11 -4.88 8.76
C LYS A 170 34.40 -4.90 9.60
N SER A 171 34.98 -3.74 9.92
CA SER A 171 36.15 -3.64 10.77
C SER A 171 35.83 -3.87 12.25
N THR A 172 34.64 -3.54 12.70
CA THR A 172 34.24 -3.74 14.11
C THR A 172 33.83 -5.19 14.37
N TYR A 173 33.24 -5.85 13.38
CA TYR A 173 32.72 -7.22 13.46
C TYR A 173 33.34 -8.08 12.34
N PRO A 174 34.62 -8.43 12.40
CA PRO A 174 35.34 -9.13 11.31
C PRO A 174 34.74 -10.53 11.04
N ASP A 175 34.18 -11.17 12.05
CA ASP A 175 33.61 -12.51 11.96
C ASP A 175 32.09 -12.54 11.68
N TYR A 176 31.51 -11.41 11.24
CA TYR A 176 30.10 -11.36 10.88
C TYR A 176 29.76 -12.35 9.76
N ARG A 177 28.58 -12.94 9.85
CA ARG A 177 28.02 -13.79 8.78
C ARG A 177 26.72 -13.16 8.28
N TYR A 178 26.49 -13.25 6.99
CA TYR A 178 25.22 -12.90 6.36
C TYR A 178 24.59 -14.17 5.82
N GLU A 179 23.42 -14.52 6.34
CA GLU A 179 22.71 -15.76 6.01
C GLU A 179 21.26 -15.44 5.65
N MET A 180 20.69 -16.23 4.76
CA MET A 180 19.26 -16.17 4.47
C MET A 180 18.46 -16.70 5.66
N ILE A 181 17.30 -16.11 5.93
CA ILE A 181 16.38 -16.61 6.93
C ILE A 181 15.80 -17.95 6.45
N THR A 182 15.93 -18.96 7.28
CA THR A 182 15.43 -20.31 7.04
C THR A 182 14.73 -20.82 8.31
N SER A 183 13.98 -21.92 8.20
CA SER A 183 13.39 -22.57 9.38
C SER A 183 14.42 -22.98 10.43
N GLN A 184 15.68 -23.17 10.05
CA GLN A 184 16.74 -23.60 10.96
C GLN A 184 17.23 -22.47 11.87
N ASN A 185 17.37 -21.25 11.36
CA ASN A 185 17.84 -20.09 12.13
C ASN A 185 16.69 -19.21 12.67
N LEU A 186 15.44 -19.54 12.36
CA LEU A 186 14.26 -18.80 12.86
C LEU A 186 14.21 -18.73 14.39
N PRO A 187 14.54 -19.78 15.18
CA PRO A 187 14.56 -19.68 16.65
C PRO A 187 15.53 -18.63 17.19
N GLU A 188 16.72 -18.46 16.58
CA GLU A 188 17.70 -17.43 16.98
C GLU A 188 17.16 -16.01 16.70
N ILE A 189 16.49 -15.84 15.57
CA ILE A 189 15.88 -14.56 15.19
C ILE A 189 14.74 -14.22 16.15
N THR A 190 13.90 -15.20 16.50
CA THR A 190 12.82 -15.02 17.48
C THR A 190 13.37 -14.61 18.84
N ALA A 191 14.42 -15.28 19.32
CA ALA A 191 15.07 -14.95 20.59
C ALA A 191 15.66 -13.54 20.59
N PHE A 192 16.25 -13.09 19.47
CA PHE A 192 16.74 -11.73 19.30
C PHE A 192 15.60 -10.71 19.45
N PHE A 193 14.47 -10.92 18.76
CA PHE A 193 13.32 -10.01 18.84
C PHE A 193 12.71 -9.94 20.25
N GLU A 194 12.64 -11.07 20.96
CA GLU A 194 12.14 -11.06 22.34
C GLU A 194 13.05 -10.26 23.29
N THR A 195 14.37 -10.28 23.07
CA THR A 195 15.32 -9.44 23.82
C THR A 195 15.11 -7.94 23.51
N TYR A 196 14.86 -7.62 22.25
CA TYR A 196 14.69 -6.23 21.80
C TYR A 196 13.38 -5.58 22.29
N LYS A 197 12.33 -6.37 22.49
CA LYS A 197 11.05 -5.87 23.05
C LYS A 197 11.12 -5.44 24.52
N GLN A 198 12.19 -5.83 25.23
CA GLN A 198 12.35 -5.53 26.65
C GLN A 198 13.08 -4.20 26.93
N GLU A 199 13.58 -3.54 25.89
CA GLU A 199 14.17 -2.19 25.93
C GLU A 199 13.14 -1.12 25.55
#